data_006d0d56d82cf991f4345eb4b6ced52b
#
_entry.id   006d0d56d82cf991f4345eb4b6ced52b
#
_cell.length_a   1.000
_cell.length_b   1.000
_cell.length_c   1.000
_cell.angle_alpha   90.00
_cell.angle_beta   90.00
_cell.angle_gamma   90.00
#
_symmetry.space_group_name_H-M   'P 1'
#
loop_
_entity.id
_entity.type
_entity.pdbx_description
1 polymer ?
#
loop_
_entity_poly.entity_id
_entity_poly.type
_entity_poly.pdbx_seq_one_letter_code
_entity_poly.pdbx_strand_id
1 'polypeptide(L)'
;MRLLLLLTILASKFKKSAKTDANFKKFLMGHECRIVVKTKDNKRGKRFIFKDGKFSSDSVLDQYDAAMVWADAKIAFKAMKKGEEGIMDALQNHMVGIEGELHSFTWFGAAMKFVTQ
;
A
#
# COMPACT_ATOMS: atom_id res chain seq x y z
N MET A 1 9.24 12.92 -5.87
CA MET A 1 7.89 13.23 -6.39
C MET A 1 7.23 12.07 -7.13
N ARG A 2 8.03 11.26 -7.83
CA ARG A 2 7.48 10.09 -8.54
C ARG A 2 6.79 9.09 -7.63
N LEU A 3 7.35 8.85 -6.44
CA LEU A 3 6.73 7.93 -5.49
C LEU A 3 5.36 8.42 -5.05
N LEU A 4 5.25 9.69 -4.69
CA LEU A 4 3.96 10.24 -4.24
C LEU A 4 2.91 10.17 -5.36
N LEU A 5 3.33 10.44 -6.60
CA LEU A 5 2.44 10.30 -7.75
C LEU A 5 1.97 8.86 -7.93
N LEU A 6 2.88 7.89 -7.81
CA LEU A 6 2.55 6.47 -7.90
C LEU A 6 1.55 6.07 -6.81
N LEU A 7 1.80 6.50 -5.57
CA LEU A 7 0.91 6.20 -4.45
C LEU A 7 -0.47 6.84 -4.66
N THR A 8 -0.53 8.04 -5.23
CA THR A 8 -1.79 8.71 -5.53
C THR A 8 -2.57 7.95 -6.61
N ILE A 9 -1.89 7.46 -7.64
CA ILE A 9 -2.50 6.65 -8.68
C ILE A 9 -3.03 5.34 -8.10
N LEU A 10 -2.25 4.68 -7.25
CA LEU A 10 -2.65 3.44 -6.59
C LEU A 10 -3.90 3.67 -5.72
N ALA A 11 -3.91 4.77 -4.95
CA ALA A 11 -5.06 5.12 -4.13
C ALA A 11 -6.32 5.33 -4.98
N SER A 12 -6.18 5.99 -6.13
CA SER A 12 -7.28 6.20 -7.06
C SER A 12 -7.84 4.87 -7.59
N LYS A 13 -6.95 3.92 -7.90
CA LYS A 13 -7.36 2.59 -8.35
C LYS A 13 -8.12 1.82 -7.28
N PHE A 14 -7.65 1.88 -6.03
CA PHE A 14 -8.36 1.26 -4.91
C PHE A 14 -9.75 1.86 -4.74
N LYS A 15 -9.84 3.18 -4.78
CA LYS A 15 -11.11 3.88 -4.61
C LYS A 15 -12.11 3.48 -5.70
N LYS A 16 -11.66 3.43 -6.94
CA LYS A 16 -12.50 3.03 -8.06
C LYS A 16 -12.94 1.57 -7.93
N SER A 17 -12.02 0.66 -7.65
CA SER A 17 -12.32 -0.77 -7.53
C SER A 17 -13.26 -1.05 -6.37
N ALA A 18 -13.12 -0.33 -5.26
CA ALA A 18 -14.02 -0.48 -4.12
C ALA A 18 -15.46 -0.09 -4.46
N LYS A 19 -15.67 0.74 -5.47
CA LYS A 19 -17.00 1.16 -5.93
C LYS A 19 -17.54 0.29 -7.05
N THR A 20 -16.69 -0.23 -7.93
CA THR A 20 -17.14 -0.82 -9.21
C THR A 20 -16.82 -2.30 -9.37
N ASP A 21 -15.85 -2.86 -8.62
CA ASP A 21 -15.45 -4.25 -8.75
C ASP A 21 -16.13 -5.09 -7.68
N ALA A 22 -17.08 -5.95 -8.11
CA ALA A 22 -17.84 -6.78 -7.18
C ALA A 22 -16.95 -7.75 -6.40
N ASN A 23 -15.91 -8.29 -7.03
CA ASN A 23 -14.97 -9.20 -6.37
C ASN A 23 -14.15 -8.48 -5.31
N PHE A 24 -13.70 -7.27 -5.62
CA PHE A 24 -12.94 -6.47 -4.66
C PHE A 24 -13.83 -6.04 -3.49
N LYS A 25 -15.08 -5.68 -3.76
CA LYS A 25 -16.03 -5.37 -2.68
C LYS A 25 -16.20 -6.54 -1.72
N LYS A 26 -16.33 -7.76 -2.25
CA LYS A 26 -16.39 -8.97 -1.43
C LYS A 26 -15.13 -9.15 -0.60
N PHE A 27 -13.97 -8.94 -1.23
CA PHE A 27 -12.68 -9.06 -0.56
C PHE A 27 -12.57 -8.09 0.61
N LEU A 28 -13.11 -6.88 0.48
CA LEU A 28 -13.05 -5.86 1.53
C LEU A 28 -14.01 -6.13 2.69
N MET A 29 -15.06 -6.91 2.49
CA MET A 29 -16.07 -7.10 3.53
C MET A 29 -15.49 -7.74 4.78
N GLY A 30 -15.78 -7.14 5.94
CA GLY A 30 -15.33 -7.66 7.22
C GLY A 30 -13.87 -7.35 7.54
N HIS A 31 -13.18 -6.61 6.69
CA HIS A 31 -11.77 -6.24 6.92
C HIS A 31 -11.66 -4.77 7.26
N GLU A 32 -10.84 -4.49 8.27
CA GLU A 32 -10.49 -3.11 8.62
C GLU A 32 -8.97 -3.07 8.76
N CYS A 33 -8.33 -2.17 8.00
CA CYS A 33 -6.89 -2.15 7.94
C CYS A 33 -6.40 -0.77 7.50
N ARG A 34 -5.33 -0.30 8.14
CA ARG A 34 -4.66 0.95 7.78
C ARG A 34 -3.21 0.62 7.45
N ILE A 35 -2.81 0.92 6.23
CA ILE A 35 -1.48 0.62 5.73
C ILE A 35 -0.81 1.90 5.31
N VAL A 36 0.40 2.16 5.84
CA VAL A 36 1.22 3.29 5.41
C VAL A 36 2.31 2.77 4.49
N VAL A 37 2.51 3.46 3.38
CA VAL A 37 3.67 3.26 2.50
C VAL A 37 4.47 4.55 2.56
N LYS A 38 5.68 4.49 3.08
CA LYS A 38 6.47 5.70 3.34
C LYS A 38 7.96 5.48 3.18
N THR A 39 8.69 6.60 3.08
CA THR A 39 10.16 6.58 3.14
C THR A 39 10.62 6.62 4.60
N LYS A 40 11.83 6.13 4.84
CA LYS A 40 12.41 6.03 6.18
C LYS A 40 12.48 7.39 6.90
N ASP A 41 12.68 8.47 6.15
CA ASP A 41 12.75 9.83 6.69
C ASP A 41 11.39 10.46 6.95
N ASN A 42 10.29 9.76 6.65
CA ASN A 42 8.91 10.22 6.78
C ASN A 42 8.56 11.45 5.93
N LYS A 43 9.38 11.76 4.94
CA LYS A 43 9.12 12.93 4.07
C LYS A 43 8.13 12.66 2.96
N ARG A 44 7.97 11.38 2.57
CA ARG A 44 7.07 10.98 1.51
C ARG A 44 6.31 9.75 1.94
N GLY A 45 5.04 9.72 1.66
CA GLY A 45 4.22 8.56 1.97
C GLY A 45 2.74 8.86 1.86
N LYS A 46 1.95 7.81 2.05
CA LYS A 46 0.49 7.91 2.03
C LYS A 46 -0.07 6.78 2.88
N ARG A 47 -1.17 7.05 3.56
CA ARG A 47 -1.89 6.04 4.33
C ARG A 47 -3.12 5.58 3.56
N PHE A 48 -3.27 4.27 3.42
CA PHE A 48 -4.36 3.59 2.74
C PHE A 48 -5.28 3.00 3.80
N ILE A 49 -6.54 3.39 3.81
CA ILE A 49 -7.50 3.01 4.84
C ILE A 49 -8.62 2.19 4.21
N PHE A 50 -8.80 0.96 4.71
CA PHE A 50 -9.87 0.06 4.30
C PHE A 50 -10.77 -0.18 5.50
N LYS A 51 -12.02 0.28 5.42
CA LYS A 51 -12.96 0.18 6.53
C LYS A 51 -14.39 0.13 6.00
N ASP A 52 -15.20 -0.77 6.55
CA ASP A 52 -16.64 -0.89 6.22
C ASP A 52 -16.87 -1.07 4.71
N GLY A 53 -15.99 -1.83 4.05
CA GLY A 53 -16.10 -2.07 2.62
C GLY A 53 -15.76 -0.87 1.76
N LYS A 54 -15.18 0.18 2.35
CA LYS A 54 -14.83 1.41 1.65
C LYS A 54 -13.33 1.68 1.73
N PHE A 55 -12.85 2.46 0.79
CA PHE A 55 -11.46 2.89 0.75
C PHE A 55 -11.35 4.41 0.91
N SER A 56 -10.35 4.85 1.69
CA SER A 56 -9.96 6.25 1.78
C SER A 56 -8.45 6.33 1.94
N SER A 57 -7.89 7.52 1.82
CA SER A 57 -6.46 7.73 2.00
C SER A 57 -6.20 9.12 2.59
N ASP A 58 -5.05 9.25 3.25
CA ASP A 58 -4.59 10.53 3.80
C ASP A 58 -3.05 10.52 3.91
N SER A 59 -2.50 11.54 4.58
CA SER A 59 -1.07 11.69 4.73
C SER A 59 -0.57 11.48 6.17
N VAL A 60 -1.37 10.81 7.00
CA VAL A 60 -0.96 10.49 8.38
C VAL A 60 -0.03 9.27 8.32
N LEU A 61 1.23 9.43 8.72
CA LEU A 61 2.25 8.40 8.55
C LEU A 61 2.63 7.68 9.85
N ASP A 62 2.12 8.12 10.98
CA ASP A 62 2.50 7.57 12.30
C ASP A 62 1.40 6.74 12.97
N GLN A 63 0.29 6.49 12.30
CA GLN A 63 -0.81 5.67 12.84
C GLN A 63 -1.24 4.66 11.79
N TYR A 64 -0.96 3.37 12.05
CA TYR A 64 -1.20 2.31 11.08
C TYR A 64 -1.23 0.94 11.76
N ASP A 65 -1.80 -0.04 11.07
CA ASP A 65 -1.72 -1.43 11.46
C ASP A 65 -0.42 -2.05 10.94
N ALA A 66 -0.03 -1.67 9.73
CA ALA A 66 1.27 -2.05 9.18
C ALA A 66 1.81 -0.93 8.30
N ALA A 67 3.12 -0.89 8.13
CA ALA A 67 3.78 0.09 7.26
C ALA A 67 4.87 -0.56 6.44
N MET A 68 4.98 -0.14 5.17
CA MET A 68 6.12 -0.44 4.31
C MET A 68 7.06 0.76 4.37
N VAL A 69 8.24 0.56 4.92
CA VAL A 69 9.23 1.63 5.12
C VAL A 69 10.37 1.45 4.13
N TRP A 70 10.43 2.32 3.15
CA TRP A 70 11.42 2.25 2.07
C TRP A 70 12.67 3.04 2.39
N ALA A 71 13.83 2.51 1.97
CA ALA A 71 15.12 3.18 2.18
C ALA A 71 15.14 4.57 1.54
N ASP A 72 14.61 4.70 0.32
CA ASP A 72 14.41 5.99 -0.31
C ASP A 72 13.29 5.93 -1.35
N ALA A 73 12.90 7.11 -1.85
CA ALA A 73 11.78 7.24 -2.76
C ALA A 73 12.05 6.63 -4.14
N LYS A 74 13.29 6.71 -4.63
CA LYS A 74 13.64 6.14 -5.94
C LYS A 74 13.55 4.63 -5.94
N ILE A 75 14.07 4.01 -4.89
CA ILE A 75 14.02 2.56 -4.73
C ILE A 75 12.56 2.10 -4.64
N ALA A 76 11.78 2.80 -3.83
CA ALA A 76 10.35 2.50 -3.67
C ALA A 76 9.61 2.57 -5.00
N PHE A 77 9.84 3.64 -5.75
CA PHE A 77 9.17 3.83 -7.05
C PHE A 77 9.50 2.70 -8.02
N LYS A 78 10.77 2.36 -8.15
CA LYS A 78 11.20 1.29 -9.06
C LYS A 78 10.62 -0.07 -8.66
N ALA A 79 10.68 -0.38 -7.37
CA ALA A 79 10.20 -1.68 -6.88
C ALA A 79 8.68 -1.81 -7.02
N MET A 80 7.95 -0.79 -6.60
CA MET A 80 6.49 -0.84 -6.67
C MET A 80 5.98 -0.82 -8.10
N LYS A 81 6.70 -0.19 -9.01
CA LYS A 81 6.35 -0.18 -10.42
C LYS A 81 6.42 -1.58 -11.03
N LYS A 82 7.32 -2.42 -10.53
CA LYS A 82 7.41 -3.83 -10.94
C LYS A 82 6.36 -4.73 -10.28
N GLY A 83 5.59 -4.19 -9.33
CA GLY A 83 4.58 -4.93 -8.62
C GLY A 83 5.13 -5.85 -7.55
N GLU A 84 4.46 -6.98 -7.32
CA GLU A 84 4.81 -7.91 -6.24
C GLU A 84 6.25 -8.39 -6.33
N GLU A 85 6.72 -8.73 -7.52
CA GLU A 85 8.09 -9.21 -7.74
C GLU A 85 9.12 -8.18 -7.28
N GLY A 86 8.91 -6.92 -7.64
CA GLY A 86 9.81 -5.83 -7.23
C GLY A 86 9.81 -5.62 -5.73
N ILE A 87 8.65 -5.72 -5.10
CA ILE A 87 8.52 -5.59 -3.65
C ILE A 87 9.24 -6.74 -2.93
N MET A 88 9.06 -7.96 -3.42
CA MET A 88 9.72 -9.13 -2.83
C MET A 88 11.24 -9.06 -2.97
N ASP A 89 11.74 -8.62 -4.14
CA ASP A 89 13.17 -8.39 -4.34
C ASP A 89 13.70 -7.35 -3.36
N ALA A 90 12.97 -6.27 -3.16
CA ALA A 90 13.37 -5.21 -2.23
C ALA A 90 13.42 -5.72 -0.78
N LEU A 91 12.47 -6.57 -0.39
CA LEU A 91 12.48 -7.19 0.95
C LEU A 91 13.71 -8.07 1.14
N GLN A 92 14.05 -8.88 0.14
CA GLN A 92 15.23 -9.75 0.20
C GLN A 92 16.53 -8.97 0.28
N ASN A 93 16.58 -7.80 -0.34
CA ASN A 93 17.78 -6.96 -0.37
C ASN A 93 17.78 -5.86 0.71
N HIS A 94 16.86 -5.95 1.67
CA HIS A 94 16.75 -5.02 2.80
C HIS A 94 16.53 -3.56 2.37
N MET A 95 15.90 -3.34 1.23
CA MET A 95 15.57 -1.99 0.73
C MET A 95 14.25 -1.48 1.24
N VAL A 96 13.42 -2.37 1.78
CA VAL A 96 12.17 -2.04 2.42
C VAL A 96 12.01 -2.88 3.68
N GLY A 97 11.47 -2.29 4.74
CA GLY A 97 11.13 -2.98 5.97
C GLY A 97 9.63 -2.96 6.20
N ILE A 98 9.15 -3.93 6.97
CA ILE A 98 7.75 -4.00 7.36
C ILE A 98 7.67 -3.73 8.85
N GLU A 99 6.83 -2.75 9.24
CA GLU A 99 6.55 -2.45 10.64
C GLU A 99 5.10 -2.79 10.93
N GLY A 100 4.81 -3.20 12.17
CA GLY A 100 3.46 -3.52 12.60
C GLY A 100 3.06 -4.96 12.32
N GLU A 101 1.80 -5.16 11.97
CA GLU A 101 1.22 -6.50 11.82
C GLU A 101 1.54 -7.12 10.47
N LEU A 102 2.23 -8.26 10.49
CA LEU A 102 2.58 -8.95 9.25
C LEU A 102 1.34 -9.39 8.46
N HIS A 103 0.30 -9.85 9.16
CA HIS A 103 -0.92 -10.29 8.46
C HIS A 103 -1.63 -9.13 7.75
N SER A 104 -1.56 -7.91 8.29
CA SER A 104 -2.09 -6.73 7.64
C SER A 104 -1.32 -6.40 6.36
N PHE A 105 0.00 -6.51 6.41
CA PHE A 105 0.85 -6.35 5.24
C PHE A 105 0.51 -7.38 4.16
N THR A 106 0.37 -8.65 4.55
CA THR A 106 0.03 -9.73 3.62
C THR A 106 -1.34 -9.49 2.98
N TRP A 107 -2.31 -9.05 3.77
CA TRP A 107 -3.63 -8.71 3.26
C TRP A 107 -3.55 -7.56 2.23
N PHE A 108 -2.74 -6.55 2.53
CA PHE A 108 -2.54 -5.43 1.62
C PHE A 108 -1.92 -5.88 0.28
N GLY A 109 -0.98 -6.82 0.34
CA GLY A 109 -0.40 -7.41 -0.87
C GLY A 109 -1.46 -8.07 -1.74
N ALA A 110 -2.38 -8.81 -1.13
CA ALA A 110 -3.49 -9.41 -1.84
C ALA A 110 -4.44 -8.34 -2.42
N ALA A 111 -4.70 -7.28 -1.66
CA ALA A 111 -5.53 -6.17 -2.14
C ALA A 111 -4.90 -5.50 -3.36
N MET A 112 -3.60 -5.30 -3.37
CA MET A 112 -2.89 -4.69 -4.49
C MET A 112 -3.04 -5.48 -5.78
N LYS A 113 -3.13 -6.80 -5.71
CA LYS A 113 -3.30 -7.63 -6.90
C LYS A 113 -4.60 -7.32 -7.65
N PHE A 114 -5.64 -6.93 -6.95
CA PHE A 114 -6.90 -6.55 -7.59
C PHE A 114 -6.77 -5.32 -8.47
N VAL A 115 -5.88 -4.40 -8.13
CA VAL A 115 -5.80 -3.09 -8.79
C VAL A 115 -4.57 -2.93 -9.68
N THR A 116 -3.60 -3.85 -9.60
CA THR A 116 -2.36 -3.77 -10.40
C THR A 116 -2.30 -4.79 -11.52
N GLN A 117 -3.29 -5.64 -11.63
CA GLN A 117 -3.39 -6.64 -12.70
C GLN A 117 -4.47 -6.29 -13.73
#